data_5635970bb76898fd7c50c8ba01f871f4
#
_entry.id   5635970bb76898fd7c50c8ba01f871f4
#
_cell.length_a   1.000
_cell.length_b   1.000
_cell.length_c   1.000
_cell.angle_alpha   90.00
_cell.angle_beta   90.00
_cell.angle_gamma   90.00
#
_symmetry.space_group_name_H-M   'P 1'
#
loop_
_entity.id
_entity.type
_entity.pdbx_description
1 polymer ?
#
loop_
_entity_poly.entity_id
_entity_poly.type
_entity_poly.pdbx_seq_one_letter_code
_entity_poly.pdbx_strand_id
1 'polypeptide(L)'
;PDKRIVILSCMDTRLVELLPKAMNLRNGDVKIVKSAGAIVNHPFGGIMRSLLVAVYALKADEVYIIGHYDCGMSAVDPDVMLDSMLERGITQEIIDIVNYSGTDLREWLRGFGDVTTSILKSVELVRKHPLMPKGIPIHGLIIDPNTGRLDVVRDGNKHL
;
A
#
# COMPACT_ATOMS: atom_id res chain seq x y z
N PRO A 1 4.25 20.55 5.57
CA PRO A 1 5.38 19.63 5.48
C PRO A 1 6.48 20.23 4.59
N ASP A 2 7.72 20.03 5.00
CA ASP A 2 8.87 20.61 4.30
C ASP A 2 9.14 19.91 2.96
N LYS A 3 8.72 18.66 2.84
CA LYS A 3 8.77 17.89 1.58
C LYS A 3 7.37 17.65 1.04
N ARG A 4 7.20 17.89 -0.24
CA ARG A 4 5.90 17.78 -0.93
C ARG A 4 5.69 16.34 -1.44
N ILE A 5 5.82 15.38 -0.52
CA ILE A 5 5.80 13.94 -0.80
C ILE A 5 4.70 13.28 0.04
N VAL A 6 4.05 12.28 -0.53
CA VAL A 6 3.24 11.32 0.20
C VAL A 6 3.81 9.91 -0.02
N ILE A 7 3.90 9.13 1.05
CA ILE A 7 4.40 7.77 1.03
C ILE A 7 3.26 6.82 1.41
N LEU A 8 3.05 5.78 0.62
CA LEU A 8 2.31 4.59 1.03
C LEU A 8 3.33 3.50 1.38
N SER A 9 3.27 2.99 2.59
CA SER A 9 4.13 1.89 3.04
C SER A 9 3.33 0.76 3.69
N CYS A 10 4.02 -0.37 3.94
CA CYS A 10 3.45 -1.44 4.72
C CYS A 10 3.34 -1.05 6.20
N MET A 11 2.35 -1.62 6.88
CA MET A 11 2.16 -1.47 8.35
C MET A 11 3.11 -2.34 9.18
N ASP A 12 4.07 -3.01 8.57
CA ASP A 12 5.06 -3.85 9.26
C ASP A 12 5.79 -3.06 10.33
N THR A 13 5.86 -3.63 11.53
CA THR A 13 6.43 -2.94 12.70
C THR A 13 7.92 -2.65 12.58
N ARG A 14 8.65 -3.39 11.74
CA ARG A 14 10.08 -3.16 11.48
C ARG A 14 10.36 -1.87 10.73
N LEU A 15 9.34 -1.29 10.06
CA LEU A 15 9.48 -0.10 9.22
C LEU A 15 9.21 1.22 9.94
N VAL A 16 8.70 1.19 11.17
CA VAL A 16 8.23 2.41 11.87
C VAL A 16 9.33 3.46 11.98
N GLU A 17 10.54 3.06 12.36
CA GLU A 17 11.70 3.95 12.42
C GLU A 17 12.63 3.79 11.21
N LEU A 18 12.75 2.58 10.70
CA LEU A 18 13.71 2.26 9.63
C LEU A 18 13.41 3.02 8.34
N LEU A 19 12.16 3.07 7.91
CA LEU A 19 11.80 3.73 6.65
C LEU A 19 12.08 5.24 6.69
N PRO A 20 11.65 6.00 7.70
CA PRO A 20 12.03 7.40 7.80
C PRO A 20 13.54 7.63 7.85
N LYS A 21 14.28 6.80 8.58
CA LYS A 21 15.76 6.90 8.63
C LYS A 21 16.40 6.64 7.27
N ALA A 22 15.94 5.59 6.57
CA ALA A 22 16.46 5.23 5.23
C ALA A 22 16.25 6.35 4.20
N MET A 23 15.17 7.11 4.34
CA MET A 23 14.83 8.24 3.46
C MET A 23 15.30 9.61 4.02
N ASN A 24 16.01 9.63 5.12
CA ASN A 24 16.44 10.85 5.82
C ASN A 24 15.27 11.81 6.08
N LEU A 25 14.18 11.28 6.63
CA LEU A 25 12.96 12.01 6.95
C LEU A 25 12.89 12.31 8.45
N ARG A 26 12.32 13.48 8.77
CA ARG A 26 12.02 13.93 10.13
C ARG A 26 10.53 14.10 10.31
N ASN A 27 10.10 14.21 11.56
CA ASN A 27 8.71 14.54 11.86
C ASN A 27 8.30 15.85 11.16
N GLY A 28 7.18 15.82 10.45
CA GLY A 28 6.65 16.95 9.71
C GLY A 28 7.05 17.02 8.24
N ASP A 29 8.06 16.25 7.80
CA ASP A 29 8.56 16.33 6.42
C ASP A 29 7.55 15.82 5.38
N VAL A 30 6.89 14.69 5.66
CA VAL A 30 6.06 13.97 4.68
C VAL A 30 4.76 13.45 5.27
N LYS A 31 3.80 13.16 4.39
CA LYS A 31 2.59 12.41 4.74
C LYS A 31 2.91 10.92 4.55
N ILE A 32 2.51 10.09 5.51
CA ILE A 32 2.68 8.64 5.43
C ILE A 32 1.32 7.96 5.59
N VAL A 33 0.95 7.16 4.62
CA VAL A 33 -0.20 6.27 4.63
C VAL A 33 0.32 4.85 4.77
N LYS A 34 -0.33 4.01 5.56
CA LYS A 34 0.06 2.60 5.75
C LYS A 34 -1.08 1.66 5.44
N SER A 35 -0.77 0.57 4.79
CA SER A 35 -1.68 -0.54 4.58
C SER A 35 -0.96 -1.87 4.74
N ALA A 36 -1.70 -2.97 4.83
CA ALA A 36 -1.12 -4.30 4.79
C ALA A 36 -0.49 -4.54 3.40
N GLY A 37 0.84 -4.67 3.36
CA GLY A 37 1.61 -4.92 2.14
C GLY A 37 1.84 -3.73 1.23
N ALA A 38 1.54 -2.50 1.63
CA ALA A 38 1.60 -1.31 0.78
C ALA A 38 0.76 -1.45 -0.51
N ILE A 39 -0.41 -2.08 -0.40
CA ILE A 39 -1.29 -2.38 -1.52
C ILE A 39 -2.35 -1.28 -1.67
N VAL A 40 -2.56 -0.84 -2.91
CA VAL A 40 -3.77 -0.13 -3.32
C VAL A 40 -4.66 -1.15 -4.04
N ASN A 41 -5.64 -1.70 -3.35
CA ASN A 41 -6.46 -2.80 -3.86
C ASN A 41 -7.81 -2.36 -4.47
N HIS A 42 -8.16 -1.10 -4.33
CA HIS A 42 -9.39 -0.57 -4.91
C HIS A 42 -9.22 0.89 -5.34
N PRO A 43 -9.66 1.27 -6.55
CA PRO A 43 -9.48 2.63 -7.06
C PRO A 43 -10.24 3.70 -6.24
N PHE A 44 -11.28 3.32 -5.51
CA PHE A 44 -12.07 4.20 -4.65
C PHE A 44 -12.10 3.76 -3.19
N GLY A 45 -11.07 3.03 -2.76
CA GLY A 45 -10.86 2.67 -1.36
C GLY A 45 -10.23 3.77 -0.54
N GLY A 46 -10.12 3.56 0.78
CA GLY A 46 -9.59 4.54 1.73
C GLY A 46 -8.14 4.93 1.49
N ILE A 47 -7.30 3.99 1.05
CA ILE A 47 -5.90 4.27 0.71
C ILE A 47 -5.82 5.21 -0.49
N MET A 48 -6.52 4.92 -1.57
CA MET A 48 -6.54 5.79 -2.76
C MET A 48 -7.08 7.17 -2.42
N ARG A 49 -8.15 7.26 -1.62
CA ARG A 49 -8.69 8.53 -1.13
C ARG A 49 -7.63 9.34 -0.38
N SER A 50 -6.86 8.71 0.49
CA SER A 50 -5.80 9.38 1.27
C SER A 50 -4.70 9.93 0.38
N LEU A 51 -4.31 9.20 -0.67
CA LEU A 51 -3.33 9.69 -1.66
C LEU A 51 -3.86 10.92 -2.42
N LEU A 52 -5.12 10.90 -2.85
CA LEU A 52 -5.74 12.06 -3.52
C LEU A 52 -5.86 13.27 -2.59
N VAL A 53 -6.23 13.07 -1.33
CA VAL A 53 -6.24 14.15 -0.32
C VAL A 53 -4.84 14.74 -0.13
N ALA A 54 -3.81 13.88 -0.06
CA ALA A 54 -2.43 14.34 0.05
C ALA A 54 -2.00 15.20 -1.13
N VAL A 55 -2.38 14.82 -2.34
CA VAL A 55 -2.06 15.59 -3.56
C VAL A 55 -2.83 16.90 -3.61
N TYR A 56 -4.17 16.86 -3.51
CA TYR A 56 -5.00 18.04 -3.76
C TYR A 56 -5.08 19.01 -2.56
N ALA A 57 -5.29 18.48 -1.36
CA ALA A 57 -5.47 19.30 -0.17
C ALA A 57 -4.16 19.62 0.54
N LEU A 58 -3.21 18.68 0.56
CA LEU A 58 -1.96 18.81 1.31
C LEU A 58 -0.73 19.09 0.42
N LYS A 59 -0.96 19.35 -0.87
CA LYS A 59 0.06 19.84 -1.83
C LYS A 59 1.24 18.87 -2.04
N ALA A 60 1.01 17.56 -2.02
CA ALA A 60 2.01 16.61 -2.43
C ALA A 60 2.21 16.67 -3.96
N ASP A 61 3.46 16.65 -4.41
CA ASP A 61 3.86 16.67 -5.81
C ASP A 61 4.40 15.33 -6.30
N GLU A 62 4.71 14.43 -5.36
CA GLU A 62 5.23 13.09 -5.66
C GLU A 62 4.57 12.07 -4.75
N VAL A 63 4.37 10.87 -5.29
CA VAL A 63 3.85 9.71 -4.56
C VAL A 63 4.91 8.61 -4.58
N TYR A 64 5.19 8.05 -3.42
CA TYR A 64 6.08 6.90 -3.24
C TYR A 64 5.27 5.72 -2.71
N ILE A 65 5.29 4.60 -3.41
CA ILE A 65 4.71 3.34 -2.95
C ILE A 65 5.86 2.42 -2.61
N ILE A 66 6.02 2.11 -1.31
CA ILE A 66 7.20 1.43 -0.79
C ILE A 66 6.78 0.15 -0.08
N GLY A 67 7.01 -0.98 -0.74
CA GLY A 67 6.91 -2.30 -0.13
C GLY A 67 8.21 -2.68 0.58
N HIS A 68 8.26 -3.88 1.12
CA HIS A 68 9.48 -4.41 1.75
C HIS A 68 9.64 -5.89 1.45
N TYR A 69 10.87 -6.35 1.46
CA TYR A 69 11.17 -7.77 1.39
C TYR A 69 10.69 -8.48 2.65
N ASP A 70 10.46 -9.78 2.56
CA ASP A 70 9.98 -10.60 3.67
C ASP A 70 8.69 -10.06 4.29
N CYS A 71 7.74 -9.69 3.45
CA CYS A 71 6.44 -9.18 3.86
C CYS A 71 5.48 -10.32 4.17
N GLY A 72 4.83 -10.26 5.34
CA GLY A 72 3.83 -11.25 5.73
C GLY A 72 2.66 -11.39 4.74
N MET A 73 2.35 -10.32 3.99
CA MET A 73 1.30 -10.37 2.99
C MET A 73 1.60 -11.30 1.80
N SER A 74 2.86 -11.68 1.59
CA SER A 74 3.23 -12.69 0.58
C SER A 74 2.77 -14.10 0.95
N ALA A 75 2.49 -14.36 2.23
CA ALA A 75 2.07 -15.64 2.77
C ALA A 75 0.61 -15.67 3.24
N VAL A 76 -0.15 -14.59 3.05
CA VAL A 76 -1.54 -14.55 3.47
C VAL A 76 -2.39 -15.48 2.60
N ASP A 77 -3.03 -16.43 3.27
CA ASP A 77 -4.02 -17.32 2.69
C ASP A 77 -5.42 -16.90 3.18
N PRO A 78 -6.31 -16.49 2.27
CA PRO A 78 -7.66 -16.10 2.64
C PRO A 78 -8.45 -17.20 3.35
N ASP A 79 -8.24 -18.47 3.01
CA ASP A 79 -8.95 -19.58 3.65
C ASP A 79 -8.50 -19.75 5.11
N VAL A 80 -7.22 -19.60 5.39
CA VAL A 80 -6.71 -19.60 6.78
C VAL A 80 -7.26 -18.43 7.57
N MET A 81 -7.38 -17.26 6.97
CA MET A 81 -8.01 -16.11 7.64
C MET A 81 -9.48 -16.33 7.94
N LEU A 82 -10.24 -16.90 7.00
CA LEU A 82 -11.65 -17.22 7.20
C LEU A 82 -11.81 -18.26 8.30
N ASP A 83 -10.98 -19.29 8.36
CA ASP A 83 -10.98 -20.28 9.44
C ASP A 83 -10.70 -19.61 10.80
N SER A 84 -9.73 -18.70 10.86
CA SER A 84 -9.47 -17.92 12.08
C SER A 84 -10.65 -17.04 12.51
N MET A 85 -11.40 -16.51 11.56
CA MET A 85 -12.63 -15.76 11.87
C MET A 85 -13.68 -16.66 12.50
N LEU A 86 -13.89 -17.87 11.94
CA LEU A 86 -14.80 -18.87 12.50
C LEU A 86 -14.39 -19.28 13.92
N GLU A 87 -13.12 -19.53 14.16
CA GLU A 87 -12.58 -19.86 15.49
C GLU A 87 -12.82 -18.74 16.51
N ARG A 88 -12.85 -17.49 16.07
CA ARG A 88 -13.11 -16.33 16.92
C ARG A 88 -14.59 -15.95 17.04
N GLY A 89 -15.49 -16.80 16.56
CA GLY A 89 -16.92 -16.68 16.76
C GLY A 89 -17.70 -16.02 15.63
N ILE A 90 -17.06 -15.67 14.52
CA ILE A 90 -17.78 -15.27 13.29
C ILE A 90 -18.43 -16.54 12.72
N THR A 91 -19.70 -16.46 12.35
CA THR A 91 -20.42 -17.62 11.83
C THR A 91 -20.27 -17.76 10.31
N GLN A 92 -20.42 -18.98 9.81
CA GLN A 92 -20.46 -19.22 8.37
C GLN A 92 -21.57 -18.43 7.69
N GLU A 93 -22.72 -18.27 8.36
CA GLU A 93 -23.84 -17.48 7.87
C GLU A 93 -23.44 -16.02 7.59
N ILE A 94 -22.67 -15.39 8.49
CA ILE A 94 -22.19 -14.01 8.31
C ILE A 94 -21.26 -13.95 7.10
N ILE A 95 -20.33 -14.89 6.97
CA ILE A 95 -19.42 -14.98 5.84
C ILE A 95 -20.19 -15.10 4.52
N ASP A 96 -21.19 -15.97 4.49
CA ASP A 96 -22.05 -16.19 3.31
C ASP A 96 -22.85 -14.93 2.94
N ILE A 97 -23.37 -14.21 3.93
CA ILE A 97 -24.10 -12.94 3.72
C ILE A 97 -23.18 -11.88 3.12
N VAL A 98 -21.96 -11.73 3.63
CA VAL A 98 -20.98 -10.75 3.11
C VAL A 98 -20.64 -11.09 1.65
N ASN A 99 -20.33 -12.35 1.35
CA ASN A 99 -20.07 -12.78 -0.03
C ASN A 99 -21.29 -12.53 -0.94
N TYR A 100 -22.49 -12.83 -0.48
CA TYR A 100 -23.72 -12.60 -1.24
C TYR A 100 -23.98 -11.12 -1.50
N SER A 101 -23.58 -10.23 -0.59
CA SER A 101 -23.75 -8.78 -0.72
C SER A 101 -22.85 -8.13 -1.78
N GLY A 102 -21.97 -8.90 -2.41
CA GLY A 102 -21.13 -8.46 -3.52
C GLY A 102 -19.64 -8.28 -3.19
N THR A 103 -19.22 -8.59 -1.96
CA THR A 103 -17.80 -8.62 -1.58
C THR A 103 -17.28 -10.05 -1.67
N ASP A 104 -16.40 -10.32 -2.64
CA ASP A 104 -15.66 -11.58 -2.69
C ASP A 104 -14.57 -11.55 -1.61
N LEU A 105 -14.83 -12.19 -0.46
CA LEU A 105 -13.93 -12.14 0.69
C LEU A 105 -12.57 -12.77 0.40
N ARG A 106 -12.52 -13.88 -0.37
CA ARG A 106 -11.25 -14.50 -0.71
C ARG A 106 -10.37 -13.57 -1.54
N GLU A 107 -10.96 -12.93 -2.53
CA GLU A 107 -10.22 -11.98 -3.37
C GLU A 107 -9.83 -10.72 -2.59
N TRP A 108 -10.73 -10.20 -1.76
CA TRP A 108 -10.49 -9.01 -0.95
C TRP A 108 -9.41 -9.21 0.10
N LEU A 109 -9.32 -10.40 0.71
CA LEU A 109 -8.33 -10.74 1.74
C LEU A 109 -7.01 -11.27 1.16
N ARG A 110 -6.95 -11.49 -0.15
CA ARG A 110 -5.76 -12.06 -0.79
C ARG A 110 -4.54 -11.20 -0.59
N GLY A 111 -3.41 -11.83 -0.24
CA GLY A 111 -2.09 -11.22 -0.28
C GLY A 111 -1.52 -11.19 -1.70
N PHE A 112 -0.22 -11.06 -1.79
CA PHE A 112 0.49 -11.07 -3.07
C PHE A 112 1.53 -12.20 -3.12
N GLY A 113 1.87 -12.69 -4.33
CA GLY A 113 2.91 -13.71 -4.49
C GLY A 113 4.32 -13.11 -4.53
N ASP A 114 4.48 -11.98 -5.19
CA ASP A 114 5.77 -11.30 -5.41
C ASP A 114 5.64 -9.80 -5.10
N VAL A 115 6.53 -9.29 -4.26
CA VAL A 115 6.48 -7.89 -3.81
C VAL A 115 6.71 -6.92 -4.97
N THR A 116 7.62 -7.22 -5.89
CA THR A 116 7.90 -6.35 -7.03
C THR A 116 6.66 -6.19 -7.92
N THR A 117 6.02 -7.30 -8.27
CA THR A 117 4.78 -7.30 -9.06
C THR A 117 3.66 -6.55 -8.33
N SER A 118 3.52 -6.76 -7.03
CA SER A 118 2.52 -6.08 -6.19
C SER A 118 2.72 -4.56 -6.20
N ILE A 119 3.94 -4.09 -6.00
CA ILE A 119 4.27 -2.66 -6.01
C ILE A 119 3.99 -2.06 -7.39
N LEU A 120 4.42 -2.70 -8.46
CA LEU A 120 4.16 -2.22 -9.82
C LEU A 120 2.67 -2.14 -10.14
N LYS A 121 1.88 -3.10 -9.68
CA LYS A 121 0.41 -3.08 -9.83
C LYS A 121 -0.22 -1.89 -9.12
N SER A 122 0.19 -1.62 -7.88
CA SER A 122 -0.30 -0.46 -7.11
C SER A 122 0.14 0.87 -7.74
N VAL A 123 1.39 0.96 -8.21
CA VAL A 123 1.88 2.13 -8.95
C VAL A 123 1.02 2.41 -10.18
N GLU A 124 0.73 1.40 -10.99
CA GLU A 124 -0.08 1.56 -12.19
C GLU A 124 -1.52 1.95 -11.87
N LEU A 125 -2.12 1.39 -10.81
CA LEU A 125 -3.47 1.77 -10.38
C LEU A 125 -3.52 3.26 -10.00
N VAL A 126 -2.55 3.73 -9.22
CA VAL A 126 -2.48 5.13 -8.80
C VAL A 126 -2.19 6.05 -9.98
N ARG A 127 -1.21 5.69 -10.82
CA ARG A 127 -0.81 6.49 -11.99
C ARG A 127 -1.95 6.68 -12.99
N LYS A 128 -2.70 5.61 -13.24
CA LYS A 128 -3.82 5.61 -14.22
C LYS A 128 -5.15 6.03 -13.61
N HIS A 129 -5.19 6.32 -12.32
CA HIS A 129 -6.44 6.71 -11.66
C HIS A 129 -7.03 7.98 -12.33
N PRO A 130 -8.34 7.99 -12.64
CA PRO A 130 -8.95 9.10 -13.38
C PRO A 130 -8.86 10.45 -12.65
N LEU A 131 -8.73 10.45 -11.33
CA LEU A 131 -8.61 11.66 -10.52
C LEU A 131 -7.16 12.01 -10.15
N MET A 132 -6.16 11.19 -10.52
CA MET A 132 -4.76 11.53 -10.30
C MET A 132 -4.30 12.53 -11.36
N PRO A 133 -3.75 13.71 -10.97
CA PRO A 133 -3.27 14.67 -11.96
C PRO A 133 -2.14 14.05 -12.81
N LYS A 134 -2.14 14.35 -14.08
CA LYS A 134 -1.02 14.00 -14.97
C LYS A 134 0.21 14.82 -14.57
N GLY A 135 1.38 14.23 -14.74
CA GLY A 135 2.64 14.89 -14.42
C GLY A 135 3.10 14.75 -12.98
N ILE A 136 2.34 14.05 -12.12
CA ILE A 136 2.81 13.69 -10.77
C ILE A 136 3.56 12.36 -10.86
N PRO A 137 4.86 12.33 -10.49
CA PRO A 137 5.62 11.08 -10.44
C PRO A 137 5.05 10.11 -9.39
N ILE A 138 4.82 8.88 -9.81
CA ILE A 138 4.42 7.78 -8.92
C ILE A 138 5.56 6.76 -8.91
N HIS A 139 6.30 6.73 -7.82
CA HIS A 139 7.47 5.85 -7.66
C HIS A 139 7.10 4.55 -6.98
N GLY A 140 7.78 3.48 -7.36
CA GLY A 140 7.71 2.19 -6.68
C GLY A 140 9.08 1.80 -6.15
N LEU A 141 9.17 1.49 -4.85
CA LEU A 141 10.40 1.08 -4.19
C LEU A 141 10.14 -0.15 -3.30
N ILE A 142 11.23 -0.85 -2.97
CA ILE A 142 11.21 -1.93 -1.99
C ILE A 142 12.33 -1.68 -1.00
N ILE A 143 11.99 -1.63 0.29
CA ILE A 143 12.98 -1.51 1.36
C ILE A 143 13.37 -2.88 1.90
N ASP A 144 14.65 -3.09 2.14
CA ASP A 144 15.16 -4.23 2.88
C ASP A 144 14.96 -3.97 4.39
N PRO A 145 14.12 -4.78 5.09
CA PRO A 145 13.82 -4.53 6.51
C PRO A 145 15.00 -4.79 7.44
N ASN A 146 16.07 -5.42 6.97
CA ASN A 146 17.26 -5.70 7.78
C ASN A 146 18.32 -4.59 7.66
N THR A 147 18.41 -3.94 6.51
CA THR A 147 19.49 -2.99 6.21
C THR A 147 19.01 -1.57 5.96
N GLY A 148 17.75 -1.37 5.62
CA GLY A 148 17.21 -0.08 5.19
C GLY A 148 17.54 0.28 3.74
N ARG A 149 18.19 -0.63 2.97
CA ARG A 149 18.47 -0.39 1.56
C ARG A 149 17.15 -0.23 0.79
N LEU A 150 17.07 0.79 -0.03
CA LEU A 150 15.93 1.07 -0.90
C LEU A 150 16.28 0.69 -2.34
N ASP A 151 15.52 -0.25 -2.90
CA ASP A 151 15.63 -0.65 -4.30
C ASP A 151 14.50 0.03 -5.10
N VAL A 152 14.86 0.77 -6.15
CA VAL A 152 13.88 1.42 -7.02
C VAL A 152 13.42 0.41 -8.07
N VAL A 153 12.12 0.12 -8.09
CA VAL A 153 11.50 -0.77 -9.10
C VAL A 153 10.76 0.02 -10.17
N ARG A 154 10.37 1.25 -9.89
CA ARG A 154 9.81 2.19 -10.85
C ARG A 154 10.22 3.61 -10.50
N ASP A 155 10.94 4.26 -11.40
CA ASP A 155 11.19 5.70 -11.33
C ASP A 155 10.03 6.44 -12.00
N GLY A 156 9.19 7.10 -11.20
CA GLY A 156 8.01 7.81 -11.69
C GLY A 156 8.33 8.97 -12.62
N ASN A 157 9.52 9.57 -12.53
CA ASN A 157 9.93 10.66 -13.41
C ASN A 157 10.11 10.20 -14.88
N LYS A 158 10.36 8.93 -15.09
CA LYS A 158 10.49 8.35 -16.44
C LYS A 158 9.16 7.92 -17.06
N HIS A 159 8.07 8.04 -16.32
CA HIS A 159 6.74 7.54 -16.68
C HIS A 159 5.63 8.56 -16.35
N LEU A 160 5.88 9.83 -16.62
CA LEU A 160 4.90 10.92 -16.43
C LEU A 160 3.78 10.88 -17.46
#